data_1a75bb5ea7ed4b0a5a4319e69e431748
#
_entry.id   1a75bb5ea7ed4b0a5a4319e69e431748
#
_cell.length_a   1.000
_cell.length_b   1.000
_cell.length_c   1.000
_cell.angle_alpha   90.00
_cell.angle_beta   90.00
_cell.angle_gamma   90.00
#
_symmetry.space_group_name_H-M   'P 1'
#
loop_
_entity.id
_entity.type
_entity.pdbx_description
1 polymer ?
#
loop_
_entity_poly.entity_id
_entity_poly.type
_entity_poly.pdbx_seq_one_letter_code
_entity_poly.pdbx_strand_id
1 'polypeptide(L)'
;MTTATLTNQQKAKNYIQEVFEQLKQRNAHQPEFLQAAEEIFFTLIPVFEQHPEYIEQNILARIVEPDRIISFRVAWQDDQNRVQVNRGYRVQYNNVIGPYKGGIRFHPTVNESIMKFLAFEQIFKNALTGQPIGGGKGGSDFDPKGKSDAEIMRFCQAFMTELYRHIGPDVDVPAGDIGVGAREIGYMWGQYKRLRGAYEAGVLTGKRPGYGGSLARKEATGYGLVYFVSEMLSDTKETFVDKKAIVSGSGNVAIYAIEKLQHFGAKVIACSDSSGYIYDENGINLRTIKEIKEVKGDRIKTYVDYHPHAQY
;
A
#
# COMPACT_ATOMS: atom_id res chain seq x y z
N MET A 1 42.25 -20.90 26.25
CA MET A 1 41.09 -21.27 25.39
C MET A 1 41.03 -20.28 24.27
N THR A 2 41.40 -20.68 23.05
CA THR A 2 41.33 -19.82 21.86
C THR A 2 39.84 -19.64 21.52
N THR A 3 39.30 -18.48 21.79
CA THR A 3 37.96 -18.09 21.26
C THR A 3 38.06 -18.05 19.75
N ALA A 4 37.43 -19.02 19.10
CA ALA A 4 37.33 -19.04 17.65
C ALA A 4 36.66 -17.73 17.20
N THR A 5 37.35 -16.95 16.36
CA THR A 5 36.82 -15.69 15.81
C THR A 5 35.66 -16.04 14.88
N LEU A 6 34.47 -15.56 15.18
CA LEU A 6 33.27 -15.78 14.35
C LEU A 6 33.50 -15.18 12.93
N THR A 7 33.04 -15.90 11.92
CA THR A 7 32.98 -15.35 10.54
C THR A 7 31.99 -14.19 10.46
N ASN A 8 32.13 -13.31 9.45
CA ASN A 8 31.19 -12.20 9.23
C ASN A 8 29.75 -12.72 9.07
N GLN A 9 29.57 -13.83 8.36
CA GLN A 9 28.27 -14.46 8.20
C GLN A 9 27.65 -14.88 9.54
N GLN A 10 28.46 -15.47 10.42
CA GLN A 10 28.02 -15.88 11.77
C GLN A 10 27.64 -14.67 12.63
N LYS A 11 28.44 -13.59 12.54
CA LYS A 11 28.13 -12.31 13.22
C LYS A 11 26.82 -11.72 12.73
N ALA A 12 26.60 -11.68 11.40
CA ALA A 12 25.38 -11.18 10.78
C ALA A 12 24.12 -11.98 11.24
N LYS A 13 24.20 -13.30 11.19
CA LYS A 13 23.12 -14.18 11.66
C LYS A 13 22.80 -13.96 13.13
N ASN A 14 23.81 -13.94 13.99
CA ASN A 14 23.64 -13.76 15.43
C ASN A 14 23.00 -12.39 15.73
N TYR A 15 23.47 -11.33 15.11
CA TYR A 15 22.95 -9.99 15.27
C TYR A 15 21.47 -9.90 14.85
N ILE A 16 21.14 -10.40 13.67
CA ILE A 16 19.75 -10.39 13.16
C ILE A 16 18.83 -11.19 14.10
N GLN A 17 19.27 -12.35 14.55
CA GLN A 17 18.51 -13.16 15.50
C GLN A 17 18.30 -12.43 16.83
N GLU A 18 19.34 -11.79 17.36
CA GLU A 18 19.25 -11.03 18.61
C GLU A 18 18.25 -9.88 18.50
N VAL A 19 18.35 -9.09 17.43
CA VAL A 19 17.41 -7.97 17.18
C VAL A 19 15.99 -8.49 17.03
N PHE A 20 15.79 -9.62 16.36
CA PHE A 20 14.47 -10.21 16.19
C PHE A 20 13.88 -10.72 17.52
N GLU A 21 14.66 -11.37 18.37
CA GLU A 21 14.19 -11.80 19.69
C GLU A 21 13.81 -10.61 20.58
N GLN A 22 14.58 -9.54 20.56
CA GLN A 22 14.25 -8.30 21.28
C GLN A 22 12.96 -7.68 20.72
N LEU A 23 12.78 -7.70 19.39
CA LEU A 23 11.58 -7.21 18.75
C LEU A 23 10.33 -8.00 19.19
N LYS A 24 10.42 -9.33 19.19
CA LYS A 24 9.32 -10.20 19.65
C LYS A 24 8.90 -9.89 21.10
N GLN A 25 9.86 -9.69 21.98
CA GLN A 25 9.57 -9.37 23.38
C GLN A 25 8.82 -8.04 23.53
N ARG A 26 9.23 -7.01 22.77
CA ARG A 26 8.59 -5.68 22.84
C ARG A 26 7.23 -5.62 22.15
N ASN A 27 7.02 -6.41 21.11
CA ASN A 27 5.86 -6.32 20.23
C ASN A 27 5.01 -7.60 20.20
N ALA A 28 4.98 -8.36 21.29
CA ALA A 28 4.27 -9.65 21.37
C ALA A 28 2.76 -9.55 21.01
N HIS A 29 2.17 -8.35 21.10
CA HIS A 29 0.78 -8.05 20.75
C HIS A 29 0.58 -7.57 19.30
N GLN A 30 1.63 -7.60 18.48
CA GLN A 30 1.63 -7.12 17.08
C GLN A 30 2.03 -8.23 16.11
N PRO A 31 1.22 -9.30 15.93
CA PRO A 31 1.61 -10.49 15.17
C PRO A 31 1.88 -10.20 13.69
N GLU A 32 1.10 -9.31 13.05
CA GLU A 32 1.29 -8.97 11.64
C GLU A 32 2.61 -8.22 11.41
N PHE A 33 2.98 -7.36 12.36
CA PHE A 33 4.26 -6.66 12.29
C PHE A 33 5.44 -7.62 12.51
N LEU A 34 5.33 -8.55 13.45
CA LEU A 34 6.38 -9.54 13.70
C LEU A 34 6.60 -10.47 12.51
N GLN A 35 5.53 -10.92 11.84
CA GLN A 35 5.62 -11.72 10.62
C GLN A 35 6.37 -10.96 9.52
N ALA A 36 5.99 -9.74 9.22
CA ALA A 36 6.64 -8.93 8.19
C ALA A 36 8.12 -8.65 8.51
N ALA A 37 8.44 -8.41 9.79
CA ALA A 37 9.81 -8.22 10.22
C ALA A 37 10.64 -9.50 10.04
N GLU A 38 10.11 -10.66 10.39
CA GLU A 38 10.77 -11.95 10.20
C GLU A 38 11.10 -12.22 8.74
N GLU A 39 10.13 -12.03 7.84
CA GLU A 39 10.30 -12.24 6.41
C GLU A 39 11.43 -11.36 5.83
N ILE A 40 11.54 -10.10 6.26
CA ILE A 40 12.55 -9.17 5.76
C ILE A 40 13.91 -9.43 6.41
N PHE A 41 13.99 -9.62 7.73
CA PHE A 41 15.24 -9.67 8.49
C PHE A 41 16.23 -10.69 7.94
N PHE A 42 15.78 -11.91 7.70
CA PHE A 42 16.65 -12.98 7.23
C PHE A 42 17.12 -12.81 5.79
N THR A 43 16.42 -11.99 4.99
CA THR A 43 16.90 -11.63 3.65
C THR A 43 18.06 -10.64 3.69
N LEU A 44 18.26 -9.94 4.81
CA LEU A 44 19.33 -8.95 4.97
C LEU A 44 20.67 -9.56 5.42
N ILE A 45 20.73 -10.86 5.75
CA ILE A 45 21.98 -11.51 6.16
C ILE A 45 23.15 -11.22 5.24
N PRO A 46 23.05 -11.34 3.90
CA PRO A 46 24.16 -11.03 3.00
C PRO A 46 24.63 -9.57 3.07
N VAL A 47 23.72 -8.65 3.36
CA VAL A 47 24.06 -7.22 3.50
C VAL A 47 24.92 -7.00 4.73
N PHE A 48 24.53 -7.54 5.88
CA PHE A 48 25.29 -7.43 7.12
C PHE A 48 26.59 -8.25 7.11
N GLU A 49 26.67 -9.31 6.30
CA GLU A 49 27.91 -10.06 6.07
C GLU A 49 28.92 -9.22 5.29
N GLN A 50 28.48 -8.50 4.27
CA GLN A 50 29.31 -7.63 3.43
C GLN A 50 29.67 -6.30 4.12
N HIS A 51 28.80 -5.84 5.03
CA HIS A 51 28.89 -4.56 5.74
C HIS A 51 28.84 -4.74 7.26
N PRO A 52 29.91 -5.33 7.89
CA PRO A 52 29.92 -5.58 9.33
C PRO A 52 29.86 -4.28 10.16
N GLU A 53 30.25 -3.14 9.62
CA GLU A 53 30.09 -1.83 10.24
C GLU A 53 28.63 -1.47 10.54
N TYR A 54 27.67 -2.05 9.83
CA TYR A 54 26.24 -1.83 10.08
C TYR A 54 25.78 -2.54 11.36
N ILE A 55 26.46 -3.65 11.74
CA ILE A 55 26.24 -4.32 13.03
C ILE A 55 26.71 -3.41 14.17
N GLU A 56 27.94 -2.87 14.04
CA GLU A 56 28.51 -1.98 15.05
C GLU A 56 27.66 -0.71 15.26
N GLN A 57 27.06 -0.20 14.20
CA GLN A 57 26.17 0.96 14.23
C GLN A 57 24.72 0.62 14.62
N ASN A 58 24.42 -0.64 14.86
CA ASN A 58 23.09 -1.13 15.25
C ASN A 58 21.98 -0.73 14.26
N ILE A 59 22.28 -0.80 12.97
CA ILE A 59 21.40 -0.27 11.91
C ILE A 59 20.05 -0.98 11.88
N LEU A 60 20.01 -2.32 12.01
CA LEU A 60 18.74 -3.06 11.94
C LEU A 60 17.81 -2.71 13.10
N ALA A 61 18.33 -2.61 14.32
CA ALA A 61 17.53 -2.22 15.49
C ALA A 61 16.97 -0.79 15.37
N ARG A 62 17.67 0.09 14.67
CA ARG A 62 17.18 1.46 14.37
C ARG A 62 16.12 1.46 13.27
N ILE A 63 16.29 0.65 12.23
CA ILE A 63 15.35 0.58 11.10
C ILE A 63 14.02 -0.04 11.52
N VAL A 64 14.02 -0.97 12.45
CA VAL A 64 12.82 -1.70 12.86
C VAL A 64 11.89 -0.90 13.79
N GLU A 65 12.38 0.18 14.37
CA GLU A 65 11.54 1.05 15.20
C GLU A 65 11.07 2.28 14.39
N PRO A 66 9.77 2.58 14.40
CA PRO A 66 9.27 3.80 13.73
C PRO A 66 9.69 5.06 14.49
N ASP A 67 9.88 6.16 13.76
CA ASP A 67 10.14 7.46 14.38
C ASP A 67 8.99 7.88 15.28
N ARG A 68 7.74 7.62 14.89
CA ARG A 68 6.54 7.85 15.72
C ARG A 68 5.29 7.16 15.22
N ILE A 69 4.40 6.84 16.15
CA ILE A 69 3.05 6.38 15.88
C ILE A 69 2.06 7.39 16.46
N ILE A 70 1.15 7.87 15.64
CA ILE A 70 0.10 8.81 16.04
C ILE A 70 -1.21 8.06 16.00
N SER A 71 -1.87 7.92 17.15
CA SER A 71 -3.19 7.33 17.28
C SER A 71 -4.17 8.39 17.75
N PHE A 72 -5.34 8.47 17.11
CA PHE A 72 -6.34 9.48 17.42
C PHE A 72 -7.78 8.96 17.25
N ARG A 73 -8.68 9.59 17.96
CA ARG A 73 -10.12 9.33 17.83
C ARG A 73 -10.69 10.12 16.65
N VAL A 74 -11.53 9.46 15.84
CA VAL A 74 -12.29 10.11 14.78
C VAL A 74 -13.77 10.03 15.13
N ALA A 75 -14.34 11.15 15.58
CA ALA A 75 -15.78 11.26 15.84
C ALA A 75 -16.45 11.94 14.64
N TRP A 76 -17.50 11.30 14.12
CA TRP A 76 -18.24 11.78 12.94
C TRP A 76 -19.72 11.43 13.03
N GLN A 77 -20.57 12.01 12.19
CA GLN A 77 -22.01 11.84 12.23
C GLN A 77 -22.51 11.08 11.00
N ASP A 78 -23.31 10.02 11.23
CA ASP A 78 -23.95 9.25 10.16
C ASP A 78 -25.18 9.99 9.58
N ASP A 79 -25.82 9.40 8.57
CA ASP A 79 -27.00 9.98 7.91
C ASP A 79 -28.25 9.98 8.80
N GLN A 80 -28.23 9.23 9.91
CA GLN A 80 -29.28 9.23 10.94
C GLN A 80 -28.99 10.22 12.09
N ASN A 81 -28.02 11.13 11.91
CA ASN A 81 -27.55 12.08 12.92
C ASN A 81 -26.99 11.45 14.21
N ARG A 82 -26.55 10.18 14.16
CA ARG A 82 -25.91 9.51 15.29
C ARG A 82 -24.39 9.72 15.23
N VAL A 83 -23.81 9.99 16.38
CA VAL A 83 -22.34 10.11 16.49
C VAL A 83 -21.71 8.71 16.44
N GLN A 84 -20.82 8.54 15.50
CA GLN A 84 -19.98 7.35 15.34
C GLN A 84 -18.55 7.67 15.75
N VAL A 85 -17.81 6.66 16.24
CA VAL A 85 -16.44 6.80 16.68
C VAL A 85 -15.59 5.70 16.09
N ASN A 86 -14.51 6.11 15.42
CA ASN A 86 -13.49 5.23 14.85
C ASN A 86 -12.12 5.59 15.41
N ARG A 87 -11.15 4.69 15.22
CA ARG A 87 -9.73 4.93 15.52
C ARG A 87 -9.02 5.34 14.24
N GLY A 88 -8.20 6.36 14.33
CA GLY A 88 -7.30 6.80 13.28
C GLY A 88 -5.85 6.56 13.67
N TYR A 89 -5.01 6.26 12.67
CA TYR A 89 -3.59 6.01 12.85
C TYR A 89 -2.76 6.70 11.77
N ARG A 90 -1.56 7.17 12.13
CA ARG A 90 -0.50 7.51 11.20
C ARG A 90 0.83 7.06 11.78
N VAL A 91 1.49 6.15 11.09
CA VAL A 91 2.86 5.72 11.39
C VAL A 91 3.81 6.49 10.48
N GLN A 92 4.62 7.34 11.07
CA GLN A 92 5.76 8.00 10.46
C GLN A 92 6.97 7.14 10.77
N TYR A 93 7.35 6.28 9.78
CA TYR A 93 8.25 5.18 10.09
C TYR A 93 9.72 5.61 10.00
N ASN A 94 10.12 6.17 8.88
CA ASN A 94 11.50 6.61 8.66
C ASN A 94 11.54 7.69 7.58
N ASN A 95 12.28 8.76 7.82
CA ASN A 95 12.43 9.89 6.90
C ASN A 95 13.90 10.21 6.53
N VAL A 96 14.81 9.26 6.74
CA VAL A 96 16.25 9.47 6.47
C VAL A 96 16.54 9.85 5.02
N ILE A 97 15.78 9.31 4.07
CA ILE A 97 15.94 9.56 2.64
C ILE A 97 14.96 10.58 2.06
N GLY A 98 14.00 11.08 2.85
CA GLY A 98 13.02 12.07 2.43
C GLY A 98 11.76 12.05 3.27
N PRO A 99 10.77 12.92 3.01
CA PRO A 99 9.52 12.99 3.75
C PRO A 99 8.83 11.63 3.88
N TYR A 100 8.16 11.38 5.01
CA TYR A 100 7.37 10.16 5.16
C TYR A 100 6.36 10.05 4.01
N LYS A 101 6.23 8.87 3.43
CA LYS A 101 5.36 8.64 2.27
C LYS A 101 4.68 7.30 2.36
N GLY A 102 3.34 7.27 2.24
CA GLY A 102 2.57 6.03 2.18
C GLY A 102 1.07 6.25 2.27
N GLY A 103 0.30 5.20 1.96
CA GLY A 103 -1.14 5.27 1.82
C GLY A 103 -1.91 5.43 3.14
N ILE A 104 -3.17 5.83 3.01
CA ILE A 104 -4.20 5.77 4.07
C ILE A 104 -5.17 4.66 3.69
N ARG A 105 -5.42 3.72 4.61
CA ARG A 105 -6.35 2.60 4.43
C ARG A 105 -7.59 2.79 5.29
N PHE A 106 -8.78 2.65 4.68
CA PHE A 106 -10.04 2.55 5.42
C PHE A 106 -10.61 1.15 5.28
N HIS A 107 -10.51 0.39 6.37
CA HIS A 107 -10.99 -0.99 6.41
C HIS A 107 -11.21 -1.43 7.86
N PRO A 108 -12.27 -2.22 8.18
CA PRO A 108 -12.58 -2.62 9.56
C PRO A 108 -11.47 -3.39 10.28
N THR A 109 -10.55 -4.02 9.54
CA THR A 109 -9.40 -4.74 10.14
C THR A 109 -8.25 -3.85 10.54
N VAL A 110 -8.27 -2.54 10.21
CA VAL A 110 -7.16 -1.63 10.54
C VAL A 110 -6.96 -1.55 12.05
N ASN A 111 -5.72 -1.83 12.45
CA ASN A 111 -5.23 -1.68 13.81
C ASN A 111 -3.78 -1.17 13.77
N GLU A 112 -3.17 -0.94 14.93
CA GLU A 112 -1.81 -0.42 15.02
C GLU A 112 -0.76 -1.36 14.43
N SER A 113 -0.87 -2.68 14.70
CA SER A 113 0.04 -3.70 14.16
C SER A 113 0.05 -3.70 12.63
N ILE A 114 -1.14 -3.67 12.01
CA ILE A 114 -1.29 -3.60 10.55
C ILE A 114 -0.71 -2.30 10.00
N MET A 115 -0.94 -1.16 10.64
CA MET A 115 -0.36 0.11 10.17
C MET A 115 1.16 0.13 10.32
N LYS A 116 1.69 -0.46 11.41
CA LYS A 116 3.12 -0.54 11.66
C LYS A 116 3.83 -1.43 10.63
N PHE A 117 3.30 -2.64 10.35
CA PHE A 117 3.93 -3.52 9.37
C PHE A 117 3.90 -2.92 7.96
N LEU A 118 2.77 -2.35 7.54
CA LEU A 118 2.66 -1.73 6.23
C LEU A 118 3.59 -0.51 6.08
N ALA A 119 3.82 0.24 7.16
CA ALA A 119 4.78 1.34 7.15
C ALA A 119 6.22 0.85 7.11
N PHE A 120 6.53 -0.26 7.79
CA PHE A 120 7.82 -0.93 7.74
C PHE A 120 8.15 -1.44 6.33
N GLU A 121 7.24 -2.16 5.69
CA GLU A 121 7.42 -2.57 4.29
C GLU A 121 7.58 -1.37 3.35
N GLN A 122 6.85 -0.28 3.64
CA GLN A 122 6.88 0.92 2.81
C GLN A 122 8.26 1.58 2.77
N ILE A 123 9.09 1.51 3.82
CA ILE A 123 10.44 2.08 3.79
C ILE A 123 11.33 1.37 2.76
N PHE A 124 11.28 0.05 2.69
CA PHE A 124 12.04 -0.74 1.70
C PHE A 124 11.51 -0.51 0.28
N LYS A 125 10.18 -0.57 0.11
CA LYS A 125 9.54 -0.28 -1.17
C LYS A 125 9.94 1.09 -1.72
N ASN A 126 9.91 2.12 -0.90
CA ASN A 126 10.25 3.48 -1.32
C ASN A 126 11.75 3.63 -1.62
N ALA A 127 12.63 3.04 -0.80
CA ALA A 127 14.07 3.05 -1.03
C ALA A 127 14.45 2.43 -2.38
N LEU A 128 13.80 1.35 -2.80
CA LEU A 128 14.03 0.69 -4.07
C LEU A 128 13.65 1.53 -5.30
N THR A 129 12.89 2.60 -5.14
CA THR A 129 12.55 3.51 -6.23
C THR A 129 13.69 4.48 -6.60
N GLY A 130 14.69 4.64 -5.74
CA GLY A 130 15.73 5.67 -5.87
C GLY A 130 15.23 7.10 -5.69
N GLN A 131 13.96 7.30 -5.30
CA GLN A 131 13.39 8.62 -5.05
C GLN A 131 13.65 9.06 -3.61
N PRO A 132 13.81 10.38 -3.35
CA PRO A 132 14.04 10.91 -2.01
C PRO A 132 12.73 10.95 -1.19
N ILE A 133 12.18 9.79 -0.89
CA ILE A 133 10.94 9.61 -0.12
C ILE A 133 11.14 8.57 0.96
N GLY A 134 10.79 8.92 2.16
CA GLY A 134 10.76 8.02 3.33
C GLY A 134 9.57 7.09 3.34
N GLY A 135 9.28 6.47 4.46
CA GLY A 135 8.16 5.53 4.61
C GLY A 135 7.19 5.90 5.72
N GLY A 136 5.92 5.73 5.46
CA GLY A 136 4.85 5.91 6.43
C GLY A 136 3.56 5.22 5.98
N LYS A 137 2.63 5.04 6.90
CA LYS A 137 1.31 4.45 6.64
C LYS A 137 0.29 5.02 7.59
N GLY A 138 -0.94 5.16 7.12
CA GLY A 138 -2.06 5.56 7.96
C GLY A 138 -3.32 4.78 7.66
N GLY A 139 -4.33 4.97 8.48
CA GLY A 139 -5.61 4.33 8.25
C GLY A 139 -6.59 4.49 9.39
N SER A 140 -7.74 3.88 9.21
CA SER A 140 -8.81 3.80 10.20
C SER A 140 -9.58 2.50 10.05
N ASP A 141 -10.15 2.01 11.16
CA ASP A 141 -11.09 0.91 11.20
C ASP A 141 -12.48 1.25 10.61
N PHE A 142 -12.61 2.40 9.98
CA PHE A 142 -13.79 2.82 9.23
C PHE A 142 -14.02 1.93 8.00
N ASP A 143 -15.24 1.42 7.83
CA ASP A 143 -15.66 0.71 6.62
C ASP A 143 -16.45 1.64 5.69
N PRO A 144 -15.90 2.01 4.52
CA PRO A 144 -16.61 2.86 3.57
C PRO A 144 -17.69 2.12 2.79
N LYS A 145 -17.75 0.78 2.87
CA LYS A 145 -18.73 0.00 2.12
C LYS A 145 -20.14 0.25 2.66
N GLY A 146 -21.08 0.53 1.76
CA GLY A 146 -22.48 0.79 2.11
C GLY A 146 -22.74 2.15 2.76
N LYS A 147 -21.73 3.01 2.86
CA LYS A 147 -21.86 4.39 3.32
C LYS A 147 -22.22 5.33 2.17
N SER A 148 -23.00 6.35 2.48
CA SER A 148 -23.30 7.42 1.53
C SER A 148 -22.05 8.29 1.28
N ASP A 149 -22.04 9.00 0.14
CA ASP A 149 -20.98 9.99 -0.14
C ASP A 149 -20.89 11.07 0.94
N ALA A 150 -22.02 11.45 1.52
CA ALA A 150 -22.08 12.44 2.60
C ALA A 150 -21.45 11.90 3.90
N GLU A 151 -21.72 10.65 4.26
CA GLU A 151 -21.07 9.97 5.40
C GLU A 151 -19.58 9.88 5.20
N ILE A 152 -19.11 9.43 4.04
CA ILE A 152 -17.69 9.30 3.71
C ILE A 152 -17.02 10.67 3.75
N MET A 153 -17.67 11.71 3.23
CA MET A 153 -17.14 13.07 3.30
C MET A 153 -16.97 13.56 4.74
N ARG A 154 -18.00 13.39 5.59
CA ARG A 154 -17.94 13.78 7.02
C ARG A 154 -16.83 13.01 7.75
N PHE A 155 -16.72 11.70 7.49
CA PHE A 155 -15.64 10.90 8.06
C PHE A 155 -14.25 11.40 7.62
N CYS A 156 -14.03 11.59 6.31
CA CYS A 156 -12.76 12.11 5.78
C CYS A 156 -12.39 13.49 6.36
N GLN A 157 -13.37 14.36 6.55
CA GLN A 157 -13.16 15.66 7.16
C GLN A 157 -12.78 15.55 8.64
N ALA A 158 -13.46 14.67 9.40
CA ALA A 158 -13.14 14.42 10.81
C ALA A 158 -11.74 13.79 10.94
N PHE A 159 -11.41 12.79 10.13
CA PHE A 159 -10.09 12.14 10.08
C PHE A 159 -8.98 13.15 9.78
N MET A 160 -9.16 14.01 8.78
CA MET A 160 -8.17 15.01 8.40
C MET A 160 -8.04 16.14 9.46
N THR A 161 -9.10 16.45 10.19
CA THR A 161 -9.05 17.43 11.30
C THR A 161 -8.07 17.02 12.39
N GLU A 162 -7.93 15.73 12.65
CA GLU A 162 -6.92 15.21 13.57
C GLU A 162 -5.54 15.10 12.91
N LEU A 163 -5.49 14.63 11.66
CA LEU A 163 -4.23 14.31 10.99
C LEU A 163 -3.45 15.54 10.49
N TYR A 164 -4.10 16.64 10.13
CA TYR A 164 -3.48 17.77 9.38
C TYR A 164 -2.26 18.40 10.07
N ARG A 165 -2.17 18.33 11.40
CA ARG A 165 -1.04 18.88 12.16
C ARG A 165 0.26 18.10 11.98
N HIS A 166 0.17 16.88 11.49
CA HIS A 166 1.26 15.91 11.44
C HIS A 166 1.78 15.69 10.01
N ILE A 167 1.12 16.27 9.01
CA ILE A 167 1.43 16.07 7.60
C ILE A 167 1.76 17.40 6.91
N GLY A 168 2.43 17.32 5.78
CA GLY A 168 2.81 18.48 4.97
C GLY A 168 3.65 18.03 3.78
N PRO A 169 3.82 18.90 2.76
CA PRO A 169 4.55 18.56 1.53
C PRO A 169 5.98 18.05 1.78
N ASP A 170 6.65 18.64 2.78
CA ASP A 170 8.05 18.35 3.11
C ASP A 170 8.20 17.56 4.42
N VAL A 171 7.10 17.11 5.01
CA VAL A 171 7.08 16.38 6.29
C VAL A 171 6.58 14.96 6.09
N ASP A 172 5.34 14.84 5.65
CA ASP A 172 4.65 13.56 5.49
C ASP A 172 3.56 13.68 4.42
N VAL A 173 3.63 12.86 3.40
CA VAL A 173 2.76 12.93 2.22
C VAL A 173 1.94 11.65 2.09
N PRO A 174 0.72 11.61 2.64
CA PRO A 174 -0.19 10.49 2.47
C PRO A 174 -0.66 10.29 1.02
N ALA A 175 -1.18 9.09 0.75
CA ALA A 175 -1.74 8.67 -0.53
C ALA A 175 -2.99 7.81 -0.33
N GLY A 176 -3.64 7.38 -1.41
CA GLY A 176 -4.69 6.37 -1.35
C GLY A 176 -4.15 4.96 -1.10
N ASP A 177 -5.02 4.11 -0.57
CA ASP A 177 -4.83 2.67 -0.35
C ASP A 177 -6.21 1.98 -0.34
N ILE A 178 -6.35 0.78 0.19
CA ILE A 178 -7.65 0.09 0.31
C ILE A 178 -8.70 1.00 0.97
N GLY A 179 -9.85 1.14 0.34
CA GLY A 179 -10.95 1.98 0.82
C GLY A 179 -10.74 3.49 0.67
N VAL A 180 -9.62 3.93 0.07
CA VAL A 180 -9.28 5.34 -0.14
C VAL A 180 -8.85 5.58 -1.57
N GLY A 181 -9.78 6.06 -2.37
CA GLY A 181 -9.55 6.45 -3.77
C GLY A 181 -9.50 7.97 -3.96
N ALA A 182 -9.64 8.39 -5.21
CA ALA A 182 -9.60 9.81 -5.58
C ALA A 182 -10.72 10.65 -4.91
N ARG A 183 -11.86 10.03 -4.57
CA ARG A 183 -12.97 10.67 -3.86
C ARG A 183 -12.56 11.02 -2.43
N GLU A 184 -12.10 10.03 -1.66
CA GLU A 184 -11.67 10.19 -0.27
C GLU A 184 -10.48 11.15 -0.17
N ILE A 185 -9.51 11.02 -1.06
CA ILE A 185 -8.38 11.95 -1.18
C ILE A 185 -8.88 13.37 -1.43
N GLY A 186 -9.88 13.54 -2.30
CA GLY A 186 -10.49 14.85 -2.56
C GLY A 186 -11.13 15.48 -1.31
N TYR A 187 -11.88 14.69 -0.55
CA TYR A 187 -12.50 15.17 0.70
C TYR A 187 -11.45 15.52 1.76
N MET A 188 -10.43 14.69 1.93
CA MET A 188 -9.33 14.95 2.87
C MET A 188 -8.51 16.17 2.46
N TRP A 189 -8.19 16.30 1.17
CA TRP A 189 -7.43 17.47 0.68
C TRP A 189 -8.21 18.78 0.84
N GLY A 190 -9.52 18.77 0.54
CA GLY A 190 -10.38 19.92 0.74
C GLY A 190 -10.42 20.38 2.20
N GLN A 191 -10.49 19.44 3.14
CA GLN A 191 -10.46 19.74 4.57
C GLN A 191 -9.08 20.23 5.02
N TYR A 192 -8.00 19.60 4.56
CA TYR A 192 -6.64 20.06 4.84
C TYR A 192 -6.43 21.51 4.41
N LYS A 193 -6.80 21.84 3.16
CA LYS A 193 -6.72 23.20 2.63
C LYS A 193 -7.48 24.21 3.50
N ARG A 194 -8.68 23.86 3.97
CA ARG A 194 -9.48 24.72 4.84
C ARG A 194 -8.79 24.97 6.17
N LEU A 195 -8.23 23.94 6.80
CA LEU A 195 -7.56 24.02 8.10
C LEU A 195 -6.23 24.77 8.03
N ARG A 196 -5.48 24.58 6.96
CA ARG A 196 -4.18 25.25 6.73
C ARG A 196 -4.32 26.69 6.24
N GLY A 197 -5.43 27.02 5.60
CA GLY A 197 -5.61 28.31 4.93
C GLY A 197 -4.68 28.51 3.72
N ALA A 198 -4.09 27.44 3.16
CA ALA A 198 -3.10 27.50 2.10
C ALA A 198 -3.34 26.41 1.06
N TYR A 199 -2.88 26.64 -0.16
CA TYR A 199 -2.91 25.68 -1.28
C TYR A 199 -1.58 24.91 -1.34
N GLU A 200 -1.44 23.88 -0.55
CA GLU A 200 -0.24 23.04 -0.48
C GLU A 200 -0.42 21.78 -1.37
N ALA A 201 -0.23 21.90 -2.67
CA ALA A 201 -0.51 20.84 -3.65
C ALA A 201 0.28 19.54 -3.36
N GLY A 202 1.45 19.61 -2.73
CA GLY A 202 2.32 18.46 -2.43
C GLY A 202 1.86 17.58 -1.26
N VAL A 203 0.90 18.00 -0.44
CA VAL A 203 0.57 17.32 0.83
C VAL A 203 -0.06 15.93 0.67
N LEU A 204 -0.77 15.68 -0.40
CA LEU A 204 -1.45 14.41 -0.68
C LEU A 204 -1.24 14.01 -2.13
N THR A 205 -0.94 12.74 -2.39
CA THR A 205 -0.95 12.17 -3.74
C THR A 205 -2.24 11.38 -4.00
N GLY A 206 -2.59 11.18 -5.28
CA GLY A 206 -3.85 10.54 -5.68
C GLY A 206 -5.01 11.50 -5.90
N LYS A 207 -4.77 12.81 -5.87
CA LYS A 207 -5.73 13.84 -6.27
C LYS A 207 -6.08 13.74 -7.76
N ARG A 208 -7.26 14.23 -8.14
CA ARG A 208 -7.61 14.39 -9.55
C ARG A 208 -6.80 15.53 -10.18
N PRO A 209 -6.54 15.49 -11.51
CA PRO A 209 -5.76 16.52 -12.20
C PRO A 209 -6.26 17.95 -11.95
N GLY A 210 -7.57 18.17 -11.86
CA GLY A 210 -8.18 19.49 -11.68
C GLY A 210 -7.80 20.23 -10.39
N TYR A 211 -7.17 19.56 -9.42
CA TYR A 211 -6.69 20.18 -8.18
C TYR A 211 -5.31 19.67 -7.76
N GLY A 212 -4.40 19.58 -8.73
CA GLY A 212 -2.99 19.30 -8.50
C GLY A 212 -2.61 17.81 -8.47
N GLY A 213 -3.42 16.94 -9.07
CA GLY A 213 -3.09 15.54 -9.27
C GLY A 213 -2.24 15.30 -10.52
N SER A 214 -1.56 14.14 -10.55
CA SER A 214 -0.75 13.70 -11.68
C SER A 214 -1.58 12.90 -12.67
N LEU A 215 -1.27 13.06 -13.97
CA LEU A 215 -1.74 12.15 -15.01
C LEU A 215 -1.12 10.75 -14.86
N ALA A 216 -1.74 9.75 -15.48
CA ALA A 216 -1.30 8.34 -15.46
C ALA A 216 -1.15 7.70 -14.05
N ARG A 217 -1.59 8.37 -12.97
CA ARG A 217 -1.50 7.81 -11.62
C ARG A 217 -2.40 6.59 -11.44
N LYS A 218 -3.52 6.55 -12.13
CA LYS A 218 -4.49 5.45 -12.07
C LYS A 218 -3.89 4.16 -12.64
N GLU A 219 -3.16 4.28 -13.73
CA GLU A 219 -2.52 3.19 -14.47
C GLU A 219 -1.19 2.75 -13.84
N ALA A 220 -0.50 3.67 -13.18
CA ALA A 220 0.92 3.54 -12.82
C ALA A 220 1.27 2.24 -12.07
N THR A 221 0.46 1.80 -11.13
CA THR A 221 0.78 0.61 -10.32
C THR A 221 0.64 -0.68 -11.14
N GLY A 222 -0.47 -0.81 -11.90
CA GLY A 222 -0.69 -1.98 -12.78
C GLY A 222 0.36 -2.06 -13.89
N TYR A 223 0.67 -0.92 -14.51
CA TYR A 223 1.68 -0.85 -15.56
C TYR A 223 3.08 -1.15 -15.01
N GLY A 224 3.46 -0.56 -13.87
CA GLY A 224 4.75 -0.79 -13.24
C GLY A 224 4.97 -2.26 -12.88
N LEU A 225 3.95 -2.94 -12.36
CA LEU A 225 4.00 -4.39 -12.12
C LEU A 225 4.34 -5.16 -13.40
N VAL A 226 3.65 -4.86 -14.50
CA VAL A 226 3.85 -5.58 -15.77
C VAL A 226 5.21 -5.25 -16.39
N TYR A 227 5.68 -4.00 -16.30
CA TYR A 227 7.04 -3.66 -16.71
C TYR A 227 8.10 -4.44 -15.93
N PHE A 228 7.94 -4.54 -14.59
CA PHE A 228 8.87 -5.31 -13.77
C PHE A 228 8.90 -6.79 -14.17
N VAL A 229 7.72 -7.41 -14.40
CA VAL A 229 7.65 -8.80 -14.88
C VAL A 229 8.25 -8.94 -16.29
N SER A 230 8.14 -7.92 -17.15
CA SER A 230 8.80 -7.90 -18.46
C SER A 230 10.31 -8.01 -18.34
N GLU A 231 10.92 -7.26 -17.42
CA GLU A 231 12.37 -7.35 -17.15
C GLU A 231 12.75 -8.73 -16.62
N MET A 232 11.97 -9.29 -15.68
CA MET A 232 12.19 -10.67 -15.18
C MET A 232 12.14 -11.71 -16.29
N LEU A 233 11.20 -11.60 -17.22
CA LEU A 233 11.10 -12.51 -18.38
C LEU A 233 12.29 -12.33 -19.32
N SER A 234 12.76 -11.09 -19.50
CA SER A 234 13.92 -10.78 -20.33
C SER A 234 15.18 -11.51 -19.85
N ASP A 235 15.40 -11.63 -18.54
CA ASP A 235 16.54 -12.36 -17.95
C ASP A 235 16.54 -13.83 -18.36
N THR A 236 15.35 -14.41 -18.58
CA THR A 236 15.17 -15.79 -19.06
C THR A 236 15.01 -15.89 -20.60
N LYS A 237 15.20 -14.76 -21.30
CA LYS A 237 14.99 -14.64 -22.77
C LYS A 237 13.57 -14.99 -23.20
N GLU A 238 12.61 -14.66 -22.35
CA GLU A 238 11.18 -14.85 -22.60
C GLU A 238 10.47 -13.49 -22.76
N THR A 239 9.24 -13.54 -23.32
CA THR A 239 8.38 -12.38 -23.48
C THR A 239 6.95 -12.72 -23.08
N PHE A 240 6.06 -11.74 -23.05
CA PHE A 240 4.63 -11.97 -22.82
C PHE A 240 3.87 -12.55 -24.02
N VAL A 241 4.45 -12.49 -25.21
CA VAL A 241 3.77 -12.97 -26.43
C VAL A 241 3.36 -14.43 -26.25
N ASP A 242 2.12 -14.74 -26.59
CA ASP A 242 1.49 -16.07 -26.52
C ASP A 242 1.40 -16.69 -25.09
N LYS A 243 1.80 -15.97 -24.05
CA LYS A 243 1.62 -16.45 -22.67
C LYS A 243 0.18 -16.30 -22.21
N LYS A 244 -0.34 -17.30 -21.51
CA LYS A 244 -1.58 -17.21 -20.74
C LYS A 244 -1.29 -16.58 -19.38
N ALA A 245 -2.07 -15.58 -19.01
CA ALA A 245 -1.95 -14.89 -17.73
C ALA A 245 -3.24 -14.98 -16.91
N ILE A 246 -3.07 -15.08 -15.60
CA ILE A 246 -4.15 -15.00 -14.61
C ILE A 246 -3.85 -13.79 -13.73
N VAL A 247 -4.85 -12.94 -13.49
CA VAL A 247 -4.72 -11.75 -12.65
C VAL A 247 -5.63 -11.87 -11.44
N SER A 248 -5.04 -11.95 -10.26
CA SER A 248 -5.81 -11.92 -9.01
C SER A 248 -6.32 -10.50 -8.74
N GLY A 249 -7.65 -10.37 -8.59
CA GLY A 249 -8.31 -9.09 -8.37
C GLY A 249 -9.02 -8.53 -9.61
N SER A 250 -9.82 -7.49 -9.39
CA SER A 250 -10.51 -6.70 -10.42
C SER A 250 -10.59 -5.22 -10.03
N GLY A 251 -9.76 -4.80 -9.08
CA GLY A 251 -9.62 -3.40 -8.70
C GLY A 251 -8.70 -2.63 -9.65
N ASN A 252 -8.35 -1.41 -9.26
CA ASN A 252 -7.55 -0.51 -10.10
C ASN A 252 -6.24 -1.15 -10.61
N VAL A 253 -5.45 -1.75 -9.72
CA VAL A 253 -4.16 -2.37 -10.11
C VAL A 253 -4.37 -3.51 -11.10
N ALA A 254 -5.34 -4.40 -10.82
CA ALA A 254 -5.64 -5.55 -11.66
C ALA A 254 -6.11 -5.13 -13.07
N ILE A 255 -7.03 -4.17 -13.17
CA ILE A 255 -7.54 -3.66 -14.46
C ILE A 255 -6.40 -3.15 -15.34
N TYR A 256 -5.49 -2.35 -14.79
CA TYR A 256 -4.39 -1.79 -15.57
C TYR A 256 -3.23 -2.77 -15.76
N ALA A 257 -3.09 -3.78 -14.91
CA ALA A 257 -2.21 -4.92 -15.19
C ALA A 257 -2.75 -5.75 -16.37
N ILE A 258 -4.06 -6.06 -16.41
CA ILE A 258 -4.69 -6.73 -17.55
C ILE A 258 -4.47 -5.95 -18.85
N GLU A 259 -4.70 -4.63 -18.81
CA GLU A 259 -4.49 -3.76 -19.98
C GLU A 259 -3.07 -3.85 -20.51
N LYS A 260 -2.08 -3.74 -19.63
CA LYS A 260 -0.68 -3.75 -20.06
C LYS A 260 -0.21 -5.14 -20.48
N LEU A 261 -0.68 -6.21 -19.83
CA LEU A 261 -0.41 -7.59 -20.26
C LEU A 261 -0.92 -7.87 -21.67
N GLN A 262 -2.17 -7.46 -21.97
CA GLN A 262 -2.75 -7.61 -23.29
C GLN A 262 -2.01 -6.76 -24.34
N HIS A 263 -1.57 -5.55 -23.95
CA HIS A 263 -0.75 -4.70 -24.83
C HIS A 263 0.59 -5.36 -25.20
N PHE A 264 1.20 -6.13 -24.30
CA PHE A 264 2.42 -6.89 -24.55
C PHE A 264 2.21 -8.26 -25.19
N GLY A 265 0.97 -8.58 -25.58
CA GLY A 265 0.65 -9.82 -26.33
C GLY A 265 0.32 -11.02 -25.44
N ALA A 266 0.18 -10.86 -24.13
CA ALA A 266 -0.31 -11.93 -23.29
C ALA A 266 -1.82 -12.10 -23.42
N LYS A 267 -2.30 -13.34 -23.34
CA LYS A 267 -3.71 -13.66 -23.26
C LYS A 267 -4.13 -13.76 -21.78
N VAL A 268 -4.80 -12.76 -21.26
CA VAL A 268 -5.33 -12.82 -19.90
C VAL A 268 -6.62 -13.63 -19.90
N ILE A 269 -6.61 -14.79 -19.26
CA ILE A 269 -7.72 -15.75 -19.31
C ILE A 269 -8.58 -15.76 -18.03
N ALA A 270 -8.12 -15.16 -16.93
CA ALA A 270 -8.90 -15.10 -15.71
C ALA A 270 -8.60 -13.84 -14.88
N CYS A 271 -9.62 -13.37 -14.18
CA CYS A 271 -9.46 -12.40 -13.10
C CYS A 271 -10.47 -12.68 -11.98
N SER A 272 -10.24 -12.12 -10.77
CA SER A 272 -11.04 -12.42 -9.58
C SER A 272 -11.54 -11.18 -8.85
N ASP A 273 -12.52 -11.37 -7.97
CA ASP A 273 -12.85 -10.44 -6.88
C ASP A 273 -13.05 -11.23 -5.57
N SER A 274 -13.53 -10.58 -4.51
CA SER A 274 -13.73 -11.24 -3.21
C SER A 274 -14.86 -12.28 -3.18
N SER A 275 -15.64 -12.41 -4.27
CA SER A 275 -16.76 -13.38 -4.36
C SER A 275 -16.48 -14.56 -5.29
N GLY A 276 -15.46 -14.46 -6.15
CA GLY A 276 -15.13 -15.54 -7.10
C GLY A 276 -14.20 -15.06 -8.19
N TYR A 277 -14.10 -15.83 -9.26
CA TYR A 277 -13.29 -15.49 -10.42
C TYR A 277 -14.04 -15.77 -11.72
N ILE A 278 -13.62 -15.06 -12.77
CA ILE A 278 -14.05 -15.35 -14.14
C ILE A 278 -12.93 -16.09 -14.85
N TYR A 279 -13.31 -17.09 -15.65
CA TYR A 279 -12.45 -17.74 -16.62
C TYR A 279 -13.05 -17.56 -18.03
N ASP A 280 -12.27 -17.00 -18.93
CA ASP A 280 -12.62 -16.84 -20.35
C ASP A 280 -11.46 -17.37 -21.21
N GLU A 281 -11.66 -18.53 -21.82
CA GLU A 281 -10.63 -19.15 -22.67
C GLU A 281 -10.26 -18.28 -23.88
N ASN A 282 -11.19 -17.46 -24.36
CA ASN A 282 -10.96 -16.53 -25.47
C ASN A 282 -10.14 -15.30 -25.06
N GLY A 283 -9.97 -15.10 -23.76
CA GLY A 283 -9.30 -13.94 -23.14
C GLY A 283 -10.30 -12.92 -22.61
N ILE A 284 -9.99 -12.39 -21.43
CA ILE A 284 -10.82 -11.39 -20.74
C ILE A 284 -11.00 -10.14 -21.60
N ASN A 285 -12.25 -9.74 -21.81
CA ASN A 285 -12.58 -8.46 -22.45
C ASN A 285 -12.42 -7.33 -21.45
N LEU A 286 -11.32 -6.58 -21.58
CA LEU A 286 -10.99 -5.47 -20.66
C LEU A 286 -12.05 -4.38 -20.67
N ARG A 287 -12.67 -4.07 -21.81
CA ARG A 287 -13.70 -3.03 -21.90
C ARG A 287 -14.91 -3.39 -21.03
N THR A 288 -15.32 -4.65 -21.07
CA THR A 288 -16.42 -5.14 -20.22
C THR A 288 -16.04 -5.07 -18.73
N ILE A 289 -14.81 -5.46 -18.35
CA ILE A 289 -14.35 -5.33 -16.95
C ILE A 289 -14.37 -3.86 -16.50
N LYS A 290 -13.86 -2.93 -17.32
CA LYS A 290 -13.90 -1.49 -17.01
C LYS A 290 -15.34 -0.98 -16.87
N GLU A 291 -16.25 -1.37 -17.75
CA GLU A 291 -17.66 -1.02 -17.65
C GLU A 291 -18.29 -1.50 -16.32
N ILE A 292 -18.07 -2.77 -15.97
CA ILE A 292 -18.60 -3.35 -14.74
C ILE A 292 -18.01 -2.66 -13.50
N LYS A 293 -16.68 -2.49 -13.45
CA LYS A 293 -15.99 -2.06 -12.23
C LYS A 293 -15.91 -0.55 -12.06
N GLU A 294 -15.65 0.18 -13.14
CA GLU A 294 -15.38 1.63 -13.08
C GLU A 294 -16.63 2.46 -13.31
N VAL A 295 -17.60 1.97 -14.09
CA VAL A 295 -18.81 2.71 -14.43
C VAL A 295 -19.98 2.26 -13.54
N LYS A 296 -20.25 0.94 -13.48
CA LYS A 296 -21.40 0.39 -12.74
C LYS A 296 -21.12 0.13 -11.27
N GLY A 297 -19.84 -0.08 -10.89
CA GLY A 297 -19.47 -0.44 -9.54
C GLY A 297 -19.87 -1.86 -9.11
N ASP A 298 -20.23 -2.71 -10.07
CA ASP A 298 -20.76 -4.05 -9.85
C ASP A 298 -19.66 -5.10 -9.58
N ARG A 299 -20.11 -6.33 -9.22
CA ARG A 299 -19.26 -7.50 -9.09
C ARG A 299 -18.92 -8.09 -10.45
N ILE A 300 -17.73 -8.71 -10.59
CA ILE A 300 -17.30 -9.31 -11.86
C ILE A 300 -18.19 -10.46 -12.32
N LYS A 301 -18.96 -11.07 -11.42
CA LYS A 301 -19.90 -12.13 -11.80
C LYS A 301 -20.84 -11.72 -12.95
N THR A 302 -21.16 -10.44 -13.08
CA THR A 302 -22.01 -9.93 -14.18
C THR A 302 -21.30 -10.00 -15.56
N TYR A 303 -20.00 -10.33 -15.60
CA TYR A 303 -19.27 -10.50 -16.86
C TYR A 303 -19.89 -11.60 -17.75
N VAL A 304 -20.35 -12.69 -17.15
CA VAL A 304 -20.94 -13.81 -17.91
C VAL A 304 -22.26 -13.43 -18.59
N ASP A 305 -22.94 -12.38 -18.14
CA ASP A 305 -24.14 -11.85 -18.80
C ASP A 305 -23.80 -11.22 -20.16
N TYR A 306 -22.58 -10.70 -20.30
CA TYR A 306 -22.06 -10.11 -21.55
C TYR A 306 -21.28 -11.13 -22.41
N HIS A 307 -20.71 -12.13 -21.76
CA HIS A 307 -19.87 -13.16 -22.37
C HIS A 307 -20.32 -14.56 -21.91
N PRO A 308 -21.44 -15.12 -22.49
CA PRO A 308 -22.04 -16.38 -22.03
C PRO A 308 -21.14 -17.62 -22.13
N HIS A 309 -20.06 -17.55 -22.89
CA HIS A 309 -19.05 -18.63 -23.00
C HIS A 309 -18.05 -18.62 -21.84
N ALA A 310 -17.94 -17.52 -21.11
CA ALA A 310 -17.10 -17.44 -19.93
C ALA A 310 -17.76 -18.15 -18.73
N GLN A 311 -16.92 -18.54 -17.77
CA GLN A 311 -17.33 -19.22 -16.54
C GLN A 311 -17.08 -18.31 -15.32
N TYR A 312 -18.02 -18.36 -14.34
CA TYR A 312 -17.85 -17.70 -13.04
C TYR A 312 -17.82 -18.74 -11.94
#